data_3ada02ee2b0a8585e374a534bfeabcdd
#
_entry.id   3ada02ee2b0a8585e374a534bfeabcdd
#
_cell.length_a   1.000
_cell.length_b   1.000
_cell.length_c   1.000
_cell.angle_alpha   90.00
_cell.angle_beta   90.00
_cell.angle_gamma   90.00
#
_symmetry.space_group_name_H-M   'P 1'
#
loop_
_entity.id
_entity.type
_entity.pdbx_description
1 polymer ?
#
loop_
_entity_poly.entity_id
_entity_poly.type
_entity_poly.pdbx_seq_one_letter_code
_entity_poly.pdbx_strand_id
1 'polypeptide(L)'
;LVNTHFETPHGLDSDEHYTTAYELALLSNYALKNPTFAKIVGTKNYTITINGYLKALNNTNELLGNMDGIYGIKTGFTNGANRCLVTACKRNNMDIICVVLGADTKKFRTLDSIKLINYVLNNFEIVNLQNLVNNEFDTWKNKHLKSILVNKAIPYNLEVSLESLKNPEIPIRKNLITSLSFNVNYKNYFEAPLDINTTIGSLEI
;
A
#
# COMPACT_ATOMS: atom_id res chain seq x y z
N LEU A 1 -8.70 1.87 -14.70
CA LEU A 1 -9.92 1.43 -14.05
C LEU A 1 -10.80 0.75 -15.09
N VAL A 2 -11.26 -0.44 -14.82
CA VAL A 2 -12.04 -1.26 -15.79
C VAL A 2 -13.53 -1.29 -15.40
N ASN A 3 -13.80 -1.24 -14.09
CA ASN A 3 -15.13 -1.32 -13.51
C ASN A 3 -15.56 0.02 -12.87
N THR A 4 -15.14 1.14 -13.46
CA THR A 4 -15.49 2.48 -13.01
C THR A 4 -15.81 3.35 -14.20
N HIS A 5 -16.98 3.96 -14.16
CA HIS A 5 -17.40 4.99 -15.11
C HIS A 5 -18.08 6.15 -14.39
N PHE A 6 -17.63 7.36 -14.65
CA PHE A 6 -18.17 8.59 -14.08
C PHE A 6 -18.72 9.47 -15.21
N GLU A 7 -20.00 9.74 -15.18
CA GLU A 7 -20.64 10.61 -16.19
C GLU A 7 -20.48 12.10 -15.87
N THR A 8 -20.46 12.44 -14.57
CA THR A 8 -20.49 13.83 -14.15
C THR A 8 -19.49 14.11 -13.02
N PRO A 9 -18.90 15.31 -12.97
CA PRO A 9 -17.97 15.68 -11.89
C PRO A 9 -18.64 15.91 -10.54
N HIS A 10 -19.96 16.13 -10.49
CA HIS A 10 -20.72 16.35 -9.26
C HIS A 10 -21.24 15.04 -8.63
N GLY A 11 -21.24 13.93 -9.37
CA GLY A 11 -21.59 12.59 -8.85
C GLY A 11 -23.08 12.40 -8.57
N LEU A 12 -23.98 13.01 -9.34
CA LEU A 12 -25.41 12.65 -9.30
C LEU A 12 -25.61 11.28 -9.93
N ASP A 13 -26.61 10.56 -9.42
CA ASP A 13 -26.93 9.22 -9.87
C ASP A 13 -27.30 9.19 -11.36
N SER A 14 -26.81 8.15 -12.01
CA SER A 14 -27.27 7.65 -13.29
C SER A 14 -26.91 6.17 -13.40
N ASP A 15 -27.54 5.44 -14.32
CA ASP A 15 -27.31 4.01 -14.50
C ASP A 15 -25.88 3.70 -14.95
N GLU A 16 -25.26 4.65 -15.65
CA GLU A 16 -23.87 4.53 -16.13
C GLU A 16 -22.81 5.11 -15.15
N HIS A 17 -23.22 5.57 -13.96
CA HIS A 17 -22.32 6.12 -12.95
C HIS A 17 -22.01 5.10 -11.86
N TYR A 18 -20.97 4.30 -12.06
CA TYR A 18 -20.60 3.20 -11.18
C TYR A 18 -19.12 3.12 -10.87
N THR A 19 -18.79 2.40 -9.80
CA THR A 19 -17.40 2.12 -9.38
C THR A 19 -17.35 0.90 -8.47
N THR A 20 -16.14 0.48 -8.11
CA THR A 20 -15.86 -0.53 -7.08
C THR A 20 -15.04 0.06 -5.94
N ALA A 21 -15.13 -0.56 -4.76
CA ALA A 21 -14.33 -0.13 -3.61
C ALA A 21 -12.81 -0.21 -3.91
N TYR A 22 -12.38 -1.24 -4.61
CA TYR A 22 -10.98 -1.41 -5.01
C TYR A 22 -10.51 -0.30 -5.96
N GLU A 23 -11.28 0.00 -6.98
CA GLU A 23 -10.89 1.03 -7.95
C GLU A 23 -10.93 2.44 -7.37
N LEU A 24 -11.87 2.72 -6.45
CA LEU A 24 -11.85 3.97 -5.68
C LEU A 24 -10.62 4.07 -4.77
N ALA A 25 -10.15 2.97 -4.19
CA ALA A 25 -8.91 2.98 -3.43
C ALA A 25 -7.71 3.30 -4.32
N LEU A 26 -7.61 2.71 -5.51
CA LEU A 26 -6.57 3.03 -6.49
C LEU A 26 -6.61 4.49 -6.94
N LEU A 27 -7.80 4.98 -7.28
CA LEU A 27 -8.00 6.38 -7.68
C LEU A 27 -7.62 7.34 -6.55
N SER A 28 -8.01 7.03 -5.32
CA SER A 28 -7.68 7.83 -4.13
C SER A 28 -6.19 7.87 -3.86
N ASN A 29 -5.50 6.74 -3.99
CA ASN A 29 -4.04 6.68 -3.86
C ASN A 29 -3.33 7.52 -4.93
N TYR A 30 -3.84 7.51 -6.14
CA TYR A 30 -3.33 8.38 -7.20
C TYR A 30 -3.58 9.86 -6.90
N ALA A 31 -4.81 10.23 -6.51
CA ALA A 31 -5.20 11.60 -6.23
C ALA A 31 -4.44 12.21 -5.05
N LEU A 32 -4.16 11.44 -4.00
CA LEU A 32 -3.39 11.88 -2.83
C LEU A 32 -1.94 12.26 -3.15
N LYS A 33 -1.39 11.83 -4.29
CA LYS A 33 -0.07 12.29 -4.76
C LYS A 33 -0.07 13.76 -5.19
N ASN A 34 -1.24 14.33 -5.46
CA ASN A 34 -1.38 15.77 -5.71
C ASN A 34 -1.46 16.51 -4.36
N PRO A 35 -0.48 17.38 -4.02
CA PRO A 35 -0.44 18.05 -2.73
C PRO A 35 -1.61 19.02 -2.50
N THR A 36 -2.15 19.62 -3.57
CA THR A 36 -3.33 20.50 -3.47
C THR A 36 -4.57 19.68 -3.11
N PHE A 37 -4.78 18.55 -3.77
CA PHE A 37 -5.87 17.64 -3.43
C PHE A 37 -5.75 17.14 -1.99
N ALA A 38 -4.59 16.63 -1.59
CA ALA A 38 -4.34 16.12 -0.25
C ALA A 38 -4.61 17.19 0.82
N LYS A 39 -4.16 18.43 0.59
CA LYS A 39 -4.44 19.57 1.48
C LYS A 39 -5.94 19.85 1.62
N ILE A 40 -6.67 19.89 0.51
CA ILE A 40 -8.11 20.20 0.50
C ILE A 40 -8.89 19.12 1.25
N VAL A 41 -8.68 17.83 0.92
CA VAL A 41 -9.42 16.73 1.53
C VAL A 41 -9.05 16.49 3.00
N GLY A 42 -7.85 16.90 3.42
CA GLY A 42 -7.38 16.85 4.80
C GLY A 42 -7.77 18.08 5.64
N THR A 43 -8.39 19.09 5.06
CA THR A 43 -8.82 20.29 5.78
C THR A 43 -10.14 20.04 6.49
N LYS A 44 -10.16 20.11 7.84
CA LYS A 44 -11.36 19.89 8.65
C LYS A 44 -12.35 21.04 8.56
N ASN A 45 -11.86 22.27 8.71
CA ASN A 45 -12.67 23.49 8.69
C ASN A 45 -11.98 24.53 7.80
N TYR A 46 -12.76 25.28 7.05
CA TYR A 46 -12.26 26.37 6.22
C TYR A 46 -13.28 27.50 6.16
N THR A 47 -12.82 28.75 6.14
CA THR A 47 -13.69 29.90 6.02
C THR A 47 -13.44 30.58 4.67
N ILE A 48 -14.51 30.83 3.93
CA ILE A 48 -14.50 31.56 2.68
C ILE A 48 -15.33 32.87 2.80
N THR A 49 -15.04 33.82 1.94
CA THR A 49 -15.85 35.04 1.80
C THR A 49 -16.65 34.95 0.52
N ILE A 50 -17.97 35.06 0.64
CA ILE A 50 -18.89 35.10 -0.51
C ILE A 50 -19.69 36.38 -0.42
N ASN A 51 -19.63 37.25 -1.44
CA ASN A 51 -20.33 38.50 -1.48
C ASN A 51 -20.11 39.40 -0.23
N GLY A 52 -18.89 39.41 0.31
CA GLY A 52 -18.53 40.12 1.54
C GLY A 52 -18.89 39.44 2.86
N TYR A 53 -19.57 38.32 2.83
CA TYR A 53 -19.94 37.52 4.05
C TYR A 53 -19.02 36.35 4.26
N LEU A 54 -18.61 36.17 5.52
CA LEU A 54 -17.85 35.00 5.93
C LEU A 54 -18.75 33.76 6.00
N LYS A 55 -18.33 32.66 5.36
CA LYS A 55 -19.01 31.37 5.39
C LYS A 55 -18.04 30.28 5.86
N ALA A 56 -18.35 29.66 6.99
CA ALA A 56 -17.61 28.50 7.49
C ALA A 56 -18.02 27.24 6.71
N LEU A 57 -17.02 26.50 6.26
CA LEU A 57 -17.17 25.20 5.62
C LEU A 57 -16.59 24.13 6.56
N ASN A 58 -17.33 23.05 6.77
CA ASN A 58 -16.91 21.92 7.57
C ASN A 58 -16.77 20.68 6.67
N ASN A 59 -15.69 19.95 6.82
CA ASN A 59 -15.52 18.67 6.10
C ASN A 59 -16.59 17.69 6.55
N THR A 60 -17.18 16.99 5.59
CA THR A 60 -18.24 16.01 5.85
C THR A 60 -17.72 14.66 6.30
N ASN A 61 -16.39 14.44 6.24
CA ASN A 61 -15.75 13.26 6.82
C ASN A 61 -15.61 13.44 8.34
N GLU A 62 -16.49 12.80 9.09
CA GLU A 62 -16.55 12.91 10.55
C GLU A 62 -15.34 12.34 11.29
N LEU A 63 -14.57 11.47 10.63
CA LEU A 63 -13.37 10.89 11.23
C LEU A 63 -12.21 11.88 11.24
N LEU A 64 -12.23 12.89 10.37
CA LEU A 64 -11.16 13.87 10.26
C LEU A 64 -11.07 14.72 11.54
N GLY A 65 -9.97 14.59 12.27
CA GLY A 65 -9.71 15.22 13.56
C GLY A 65 -10.50 14.62 14.74
N ASN A 66 -11.16 13.44 14.54
CA ASN A 66 -11.83 12.70 15.60
C ASN A 66 -11.27 11.27 15.76
N MET A 67 -10.53 10.78 14.76
CA MET A 67 -9.77 9.53 14.85
C MET A 67 -8.32 9.83 14.47
N ASP A 68 -7.39 9.36 15.29
CA ASP A 68 -5.96 9.59 15.10
C ASP A 68 -5.46 9.02 13.77
N GLY A 69 -4.60 9.79 13.10
CA GLY A 69 -4.00 9.44 11.81
C GLY A 69 -4.90 9.70 10.59
N ILE A 70 -6.17 10.08 10.74
CA ILE A 70 -7.05 10.38 9.60
C ILE A 70 -6.63 11.70 8.95
N TYR A 71 -6.42 11.66 7.61
CA TYR A 71 -6.01 12.84 6.84
C TYR A 71 -6.82 13.05 5.53
N GLY A 72 -7.91 12.36 5.33
CA GLY A 72 -8.84 12.53 4.19
C GLY A 72 -9.88 11.41 4.17
N ILE A 73 -10.71 11.20 3.14
CA ILE A 73 -10.72 11.85 1.82
C ILE A 73 -12.10 12.46 1.56
N LYS A 74 -13.13 11.62 1.25
CA LYS A 74 -14.41 12.13 0.76
C LYS A 74 -15.59 11.25 1.15
N THR A 75 -16.67 11.89 1.54
CA THR A 75 -17.97 11.25 1.71
C THR A 75 -18.80 11.34 0.43
N GLY A 76 -19.73 10.41 0.24
CA GLY A 76 -20.76 10.44 -0.80
C GLY A 76 -22.12 10.07 -0.24
N PHE A 77 -23.16 10.60 -0.86
CA PHE A 77 -24.52 10.19 -0.62
C PHE A 77 -25.41 10.55 -1.81
N THR A 78 -26.12 9.56 -2.29
CA THR A 78 -27.28 9.69 -3.18
C THR A 78 -28.32 8.64 -2.78
N ASN A 79 -29.53 8.73 -3.30
CA ASN A 79 -30.55 7.73 -2.98
C ASN A 79 -30.20 6.35 -3.57
N GLY A 80 -29.53 6.28 -4.72
CA GLY A 80 -29.10 5.03 -5.33
C GLY A 80 -27.84 4.44 -4.69
N ALA A 81 -26.83 5.29 -4.39
CA ALA A 81 -25.56 4.85 -3.84
C ALA A 81 -25.54 4.66 -2.31
N ASN A 82 -26.56 5.11 -1.59
CA ASN A 82 -26.56 5.18 -0.12
C ASN A 82 -25.36 5.98 0.44
N ARG A 83 -24.91 5.67 1.66
CA ARG A 83 -23.83 6.40 2.33
C ARG A 83 -22.48 5.79 2.01
N CYS A 84 -21.59 6.60 1.43
CA CYS A 84 -20.26 6.20 1.04
C CYS A 84 -19.19 7.04 1.76
N LEU A 85 -18.02 6.44 2.00
CA LEU A 85 -16.85 7.13 2.55
C LEU A 85 -15.57 6.48 2.03
N VAL A 86 -14.70 7.30 1.51
CA VAL A 86 -13.29 6.98 1.34
C VAL A 86 -12.51 7.72 2.41
N THR A 87 -11.73 6.98 3.19
CA THR A 87 -10.94 7.51 4.30
C THR A 87 -9.47 7.13 4.14
N ALA A 88 -8.57 8.08 4.39
CA ALA A 88 -7.14 7.84 4.44
C ALA A 88 -6.65 7.98 5.89
N CYS A 89 -5.85 7.00 6.34
CA CYS A 89 -5.30 6.94 7.70
C CYS A 89 -3.81 6.60 7.65
N LYS A 90 -2.98 7.44 8.27
CA LYS A 90 -1.55 7.19 8.42
C LYS A 90 -1.21 7.01 9.89
N ARG A 91 -0.86 5.78 10.29
CA ARG A 91 -0.53 5.42 11.68
C ARG A 91 0.29 4.13 11.71
N ASN A 92 1.19 4.00 12.71
CA ASN A 92 2.03 2.81 12.90
C ASN A 92 2.85 2.42 11.65
N ASN A 93 3.43 3.41 10.96
CA ASN A 93 4.15 3.27 9.69
C ASN A 93 3.32 2.71 8.53
N MET A 94 1.99 2.60 8.68
CA MET A 94 1.06 2.20 7.63
C MET A 94 0.31 3.41 7.08
N ASP A 95 0.14 3.45 5.76
CA ASP A 95 -0.72 4.39 5.07
C ASP A 95 -1.88 3.60 4.42
N ILE A 96 -3.09 3.81 4.94
CA ILE A 96 -4.25 2.97 4.68
C ILE A 96 -5.32 3.79 3.97
N ILE A 97 -5.84 3.27 2.87
CA ILE A 97 -7.06 3.78 2.26
C ILE A 97 -8.19 2.79 2.53
N CYS A 98 -9.22 3.26 3.21
CA CYS A 98 -10.41 2.49 3.53
C CYS A 98 -11.60 3.01 2.72
N VAL A 99 -12.31 2.12 2.05
CA VAL A 99 -13.47 2.45 1.21
C VAL A 99 -14.69 1.68 1.71
N VAL A 100 -15.74 2.42 2.07
CA VAL A 100 -17.05 1.89 2.45
C VAL A 100 -18.09 2.46 1.48
N LEU A 101 -18.80 1.60 0.78
CA LEU A 101 -19.85 1.96 -0.18
C LEU A 101 -21.19 1.36 0.26
N GLY A 102 -22.28 2.05 -0.05
CA GLY A 102 -23.64 1.52 0.09
C GLY A 102 -24.13 1.33 1.52
N ALA A 103 -23.55 1.98 2.53
CA ALA A 103 -24.01 1.85 3.90
C ALA A 103 -25.38 2.50 4.12
N ASP A 104 -26.29 1.84 4.86
CA ASP A 104 -27.66 2.31 5.08
C ASP A 104 -27.71 3.64 5.82
N THR A 105 -26.80 3.85 6.76
CA THR A 105 -26.78 5.06 7.59
C THR A 105 -25.39 5.68 7.67
N LYS A 106 -25.36 6.99 7.95
CA LYS A 106 -24.13 7.71 8.23
C LYS A 106 -23.34 7.09 9.39
N LYS A 107 -24.06 6.60 10.41
CA LYS A 107 -23.47 5.92 11.58
C LYS A 107 -22.77 4.61 11.18
N PHE A 108 -23.43 3.76 10.41
CA PHE A 108 -22.86 2.49 9.98
C PHE A 108 -21.64 2.70 9.07
N ARG A 109 -21.73 3.58 8.09
CA ARG A 109 -20.62 3.98 7.25
C ARG A 109 -19.36 4.35 8.06
N THR A 110 -19.56 5.21 9.07
CA THR A 110 -18.46 5.70 9.94
C THR A 110 -17.93 4.58 10.83
N LEU A 111 -18.80 3.78 11.45
CA LEU A 111 -18.38 2.66 12.30
C LEU A 111 -17.65 1.57 11.52
N ASP A 112 -18.10 1.26 10.32
CA ASP A 112 -17.45 0.24 9.48
C ASP A 112 -16.07 0.71 9.01
N SER A 113 -15.93 2.00 8.67
CA SER A 113 -14.61 2.58 8.38
C SER A 113 -13.65 2.45 9.58
N ILE A 114 -14.12 2.76 10.80
CA ILE A 114 -13.33 2.61 12.03
C ILE A 114 -12.92 1.15 12.25
N LYS A 115 -13.87 0.22 12.11
CA LYS A 115 -13.60 -1.23 12.29
C LYS A 115 -12.55 -1.74 11.30
N LEU A 116 -12.67 -1.38 10.01
CA LEU A 116 -11.75 -1.80 8.98
C LEU A 116 -10.34 -1.24 9.23
N ILE A 117 -10.22 0.05 9.53
CA ILE A 117 -8.93 0.67 9.83
C ILE A 117 -8.29 0.00 11.06
N ASN A 118 -9.05 -0.16 12.16
CA ASN A 118 -8.54 -0.81 13.35
C ASN A 118 -8.18 -2.27 13.11
N TYR A 119 -8.93 -2.99 12.28
CA TYR A 119 -8.60 -4.36 11.89
C TYR A 119 -7.21 -4.43 11.23
N VAL A 120 -6.93 -3.54 10.28
CA VAL A 120 -5.61 -3.48 9.61
C VAL A 120 -4.52 -3.14 10.63
N LEU A 121 -4.69 -2.08 11.40
CA LEU A 121 -3.69 -1.62 12.39
C LEU A 121 -3.38 -2.67 13.47
N ASN A 122 -4.36 -3.46 13.86
CA ASN A 122 -4.17 -4.49 14.88
C ASN A 122 -3.53 -5.78 14.34
N ASN A 123 -3.81 -6.12 13.08
CA ASN A 123 -3.46 -7.43 12.53
C ASN A 123 -2.28 -7.40 11.55
N PHE A 124 -1.88 -6.23 11.05
CA PHE A 124 -0.80 -6.12 10.07
C PHE A 124 0.31 -5.20 10.57
N GLU A 125 1.50 -5.38 10.05
CA GLU A 125 2.62 -4.45 10.17
C GLU A 125 3.43 -4.40 8.88
N ILE A 126 4.18 -3.31 8.69
CA ILE A 126 5.09 -3.17 7.56
C ILE A 126 6.40 -3.87 7.90
N VAL A 127 6.77 -4.83 7.08
CA VAL A 127 8.02 -5.60 7.19
C VAL A 127 8.94 -5.20 6.04
N ASN A 128 10.19 -4.86 6.37
CA ASN A 128 11.23 -4.64 5.37
C ASN A 128 11.85 -6.00 4.98
N LEU A 129 11.40 -6.54 3.86
CA LEU A 129 11.87 -7.82 3.35
C LEU A 129 13.35 -7.78 2.95
N GLN A 130 13.88 -6.64 2.49
CA GLN A 130 15.29 -6.56 2.08
C GLN A 130 16.24 -6.94 3.22
N ASN A 131 15.93 -6.50 4.44
CA ASN A 131 16.75 -6.84 5.61
C ASN A 131 16.72 -8.33 5.92
N LEU A 132 15.53 -8.96 5.84
CA LEU A 132 15.39 -10.40 6.05
C LEU A 132 16.12 -11.20 4.98
N VAL A 133 15.93 -10.83 3.73
CA VAL A 133 16.56 -11.47 2.57
C VAL A 133 18.08 -11.34 2.61
N ASN A 134 18.61 -10.17 3.00
CA ASN A 134 20.07 -9.99 3.16
C ASN A 134 20.64 -10.92 4.24
N ASN A 135 19.98 -11.04 5.38
CA ASN A 135 20.42 -11.93 6.46
C ASN A 135 20.45 -13.40 6.03
N GLU A 136 19.42 -13.84 5.31
CA GLU A 136 19.37 -15.22 4.79
C GLU A 136 20.42 -15.45 3.69
N PHE A 137 20.61 -14.47 2.81
CA PHE A 137 21.64 -14.52 1.78
C PHE A 137 23.04 -14.61 2.38
N ASP A 138 23.35 -13.81 3.41
CA ASP A 138 24.64 -13.86 4.10
C ASP A 138 24.85 -15.21 4.80
N THR A 139 23.81 -15.75 5.41
CA THR A 139 23.82 -17.10 6.00
C THR A 139 24.12 -18.17 4.96
N TRP A 140 23.43 -18.13 3.82
CA TRP A 140 23.66 -19.02 2.70
C TRP A 140 25.08 -18.87 2.13
N LYS A 141 25.53 -17.63 1.91
CA LYS A 141 26.85 -17.31 1.37
C LYS A 141 27.96 -17.91 2.23
N ASN A 142 27.89 -17.74 3.54
CA ASN A 142 28.87 -18.26 4.48
C ASN A 142 28.96 -19.79 4.45
N LYS A 143 27.83 -20.45 4.21
CA LYS A 143 27.72 -21.90 4.23
C LYS A 143 28.04 -22.57 2.88
N HIS A 144 27.65 -21.95 1.77
CA HIS A 144 27.61 -22.60 0.47
C HIS A 144 28.54 -22.01 -0.60
N LEU A 145 28.95 -20.74 -0.48
CA LEU A 145 29.75 -20.09 -1.53
C LEU A 145 31.02 -20.87 -1.89
N LYS A 146 31.73 -21.39 -0.89
CA LYS A 146 32.97 -22.16 -1.07
C LYS A 146 32.74 -23.52 -1.73
N SER A 147 31.53 -24.02 -1.77
CA SER A 147 31.18 -25.30 -2.40
C SER A 147 30.80 -25.17 -3.88
N ILE A 148 30.70 -23.95 -4.38
CA ILE A 148 30.43 -23.71 -5.79
C ILE A 148 31.72 -23.96 -6.58
N LEU A 149 31.64 -24.87 -7.55
CA LEU A 149 32.76 -25.24 -8.41
C LEU A 149 32.72 -24.46 -9.72
N VAL A 150 33.84 -23.86 -10.07
CA VAL A 150 34.03 -23.22 -11.39
C VAL A 150 35.16 -23.97 -12.13
N ASN A 151 34.78 -24.78 -13.11
CA ASN A 151 35.72 -25.56 -13.92
C ASN A 151 36.48 -24.65 -14.88
N LYS A 152 37.70 -25.07 -15.26
CA LYS A 152 38.59 -24.34 -16.17
C LYS A 152 39.01 -22.93 -15.67
N ALA A 153 38.80 -22.60 -14.39
CA ALA A 153 39.29 -21.39 -13.78
C ALA A 153 40.66 -21.62 -13.13
N ILE A 154 41.59 -20.69 -13.34
CA ILE A 154 42.87 -20.58 -12.61
C ILE A 154 42.55 -19.73 -11.37
N PRO A 155 43.23 -19.96 -10.19
CA PRO A 155 42.64 -19.57 -8.89
C PRO A 155 41.69 -18.39 -8.98
N TYR A 156 40.43 -18.63 -8.66
CA TYR A 156 39.35 -17.65 -8.78
C TYR A 156 38.83 -17.20 -7.43
N ASN A 157 38.38 -15.98 -7.37
CA ASN A 157 37.58 -15.48 -6.26
C ASN A 157 36.15 -15.25 -6.78
N LEU A 158 35.21 -16.09 -6.37
CA LEU A 158 33.81 -15.94 -6.75
C LEU A 158 33.14 -14.94 -5.80
N GLU A 159 32.73 -13.82 -6.34
CA GLU A 159 31.94 -12.84 -5.64
C GLU A 159 30.48 -12.96 -6.08
N VAL A 160 29.58 -12.97 -5.13
CA VAL A 160 28.12 -13.01 -5.38
C VAL A 160 27.45 -11.88 -4.63
N SER A 161 26.46 -11.30 -5.26
CA SER A 161 25.62 -10.25 -4.69
C SER A 161 24.14 -10.56 -4.91
N LEU A 162 23.31 -10.00 -4.06
CA LEU A 162 21.88 -10.08 -4.16
C LEU A 162 21.33 -8.84 -4.85
N GLU A 163 20.41 -9.03 -5.79
CA GLU A 163 19.69 -7.92 -6.40
C GLU A 163 18.72 -7.29 -5.37
N SER A 164 18.68 -5.96 -5.35
CA SER A 164 17.80 -5.23 -4.44
C SER A 164 16.33 -5.33 -4.87
N LEU A 165 15.46 -5.50 -3.88
CA LEU A 165 14.01 -5.50 -4.09
C LEU A 165 13.53 -4.09 -4.47
N LYS A 166 12.67 -4.00 -5.49
CA LYS A 166 12.09 -2.71 -5.91
C LYS A 166 11.17 -2.08 -4.86
N ASN A 167 10.42 -2.93 -4.14
CA ASN A 167 9.50 -2.52 -3.08
C ASN A 167 9.72 -3.43 -1.86
N PRO A 168 10.70 -3.12 -1.01
CA PRO A 168 11.07 -4.01 0.09
C PRO A 168 10.10 -3.97 1.27
N GLU A 169 9.29 -2.92 1.39
CA GLU A 169 8.35 -2.74 2.49
C GLU A 169 6.96 -3.23 2.09
N ILE A 170 6.50 -4.29 2.75
CA ILE A 170 5.18 -4.87 2.49
C ILE A 170 4.38 -5.06 3.78
N PRO A 171 3.04 -4.91 3.72
CA PRO A 171 2.18 -5.23 4.85
C PRO A 171 2.03 -6.74 4.99
N ILE A 172 2.42 -7.28 6.14
CA ILE A 172 2.27 -8.70 6.47
C ILE A 172 1.39 -8.84 7.71
N ARG A 173 0.56 -9.89 7.76
CA ARG A 173 -0.15 -10.24 8.99
C ARG A 173 0.84 -10.62 10.08
N LYS A 174 0.71 -10.01 11.27
CA LYS A 174 1.62 -10.22 12.40
C LYS A 174 1.83 -11.68 12.76
N ASN A 175 0.77 -12.49 12.72
CA ASN A 175 0.86 -13.92 13.00
C ASN A 175 1.55 -14.75 11.91
N LEU A 176 1.81 -14.19 10.74
CA LEU A 176 2.51 -14.88 9.65
C LEU A 176 4.00 -14.49 9.55
N ILE A 177 4.43 -13.44 10.25
CA ILE A 177 5.82 -12.95 10.15
C ILE A 177 6.81 -14.01 10.61
N THR A 178 6.49 -14.75 11.68
CA THR A 178 7.35 -15.84 12.19
C THR A 178 7.32 -17.11 11.34
N SER A 179 6.39 -17.20 10.39
CA SER A 179 6.29 -18.35 9.47
C SER A 179 6.86 -18.06 8.09
N LEU A 180 7.46 -16.88 7.88
CA LEU A 180 8.21 -16.62 6.65
C LEU A 180 9.35 -17.62 6.53
N SER A 181 9.44 -18.25 5.37
CA SER A 181 10.51 -19.19 5.04
C SER A 181 11.24 -18.71 3.80
N PHE A 182 12.53 -18.97 3.74
CA PHE A 182 13.39 -18.56 2.65
C PHE A 182 14.01 -19.79 1.99
N ASN A 183 13.94 -19.86 0.68
CA ASN A 183 14.53 -20.94 -0.08
C ASN A 183 15.51 -20.37 -1.13
N VAL A 184 16.77 -20.83 -1.06
CA VAL A 184 17.80 -20.40 -2.01
C VAL A 184 18.06 -21.53 -2.99
N ASN A 185 17.62 -21.33 -4.23
CA ASN A 185 17.86 -22.23 -5.35
C ASN A 185 19.09 -21.74 -6.13
N TYR A 186 20.14 -22.54 -6.24
CA TYR A 186 21.37 -22.15 -6.92
C TYR A 186 22.03 -23.32 -7.67
N LYS A 187 22.82 -22.98 -8.67
CA LYS A 187 23.71 -23.95 -9.33
C LYS A 187 25.01 -24.01 -8.55
N ASN A 188 25.51 -25.22 -8.33
CA ASN A 188 26.78 -25.48 -7.63
C ASN A 188 27.96 -25.74 -8.57
N TYR A 189 27.76 -25.68 -9.90
CA TYR A 189 28.78 -25.94 -10.91
C TYR A 189 28.65 -24.97 -12.07
N PHE A 190 29.75 -24.40 -12.48
CA PHE A 190 29.89 -23.48 -13.63
C PHE A 190 31.14 -23.79 -14.45
N GLU A 191 31.17 -23.36 -15.70
CA GLU A 191 32.37 -23.35 -16.53
C GLU A 191 32.85 -21.91 -16.79
N ALA A 192 34.15 -21.69 -16.67
CA ALA A 192 34.76 -20.42 -17.01
C ALA A 192 34.89 -20.26 -18.54
N PRO A 193 34.85 -19.00 -19.09
CA PRO A 193 34.67 -17.76 -18.36
C PRO A 193 33.21 -17.52 -17.94
N LEU A 194 33.01 -16.86 -16.79
CA LEU A 194 31.70 -16.37 -16.37
C LEU A 194 31.63 -14.85 -16.63
N ASP A 195 30.56 -14.42 -17.24
CA ASP A 195 30.29 -13.00 -17.42
C ASP A 195 29.92 -12.35 -16.09
N ILE A 196 30.30 -11.07 -15.92
CA ILE A 196 29.83 -10.25 -14.80
C ILE A 196 28.30 -10.20 -14.85
N ASN A 197 27.64 -10.33 -13.69
CA ASN A 197 26.19 -10.39 -13.53
C ASN A 197 25.52 -11.68 -14.06
N THR A 198 26.29 -12.76 -14.23
CA THR A 198 25.68 -14.07 -14.47
C THR A 198 24.80 -14.46 -13.29
N THR A 199 23.51 -14.73 -13.56
CA THR A 199 22.59 -15.21 -12.53
C THR A 199 22.95 -16.64 -12.14
N ILE A 200 23.30 -16.85 -10.87
CA ILE A 200 23.66 -18.16 -10.32
C ILE A 200 22.52 -18.87 -9.59
N GLY A 201 21.48 -18.15 -9.24
CA GLY A 201 20.34 -18.70 -8.52
C GLY A 201 19.25 -17.68 -8.24
N SER A 202 18.27 -18.08 -7.45
CA SER A 202 17.18 -17.24 -6.95
C SER A 202 16.98 -17.47 -5.45
N LEU A 203 16.47 -16.43 -4.77
CA LEU A 203 15.98 -16.52 -3.40
C LEU A 203 14.47 -16.29 -3.42
N GLU A 204 13.71 -17.24 -2.89
CA GLU A 204 12.25 -17.23 -2.82
C GLU A 204 11.80 -17.09 -1.35
N ILE A 205 10.69 -16.36 -1.15
CA ILE A 205 10.11 -16.11 0.18
C ILE A 205 8.73 -16.72 0.24
#